data_1d729c3993091c0d61d105d9754fe991
#
_entry.id   1d729c3993091c0d61d105d9754fe991
#
_cell.length_a   1.000
_cell.length_b   1.000
_cell.length_c   1.000
_cell.angle_alpha   90.00
_cell.angle_beta   90.00
_cell.angle_gamma   90.00
#
_symmetry.space_group_name_H-M   'P 1'
#
loop_
_entity.id
_entity.type
_entity.pdbx_description
1 polymer ?
#
loop_
_entity_poly.entity_id
_entity_poly.type
_entity_poly.pdbx_seq_one_letter_code
_entity_poly.pdbx_strand_id
1 'polypeptide(L)'
;MSECTHDCSSCSSNCSEAQPQSLIASPHKGSSIKKVIGVVSGKGGVGKSMVTDLLAVAFSRKGYHCAIMDADITGPSIPKAFGLTQKAEGTQDTIYPVKTKTGIDVMSINLLLENETDPVIW
;
A
#
# COMPACT_ATOMS: atom_id res chain seq x y z
N MET A 1 13.69 -32.20 27.40
CA MET A 1 13.02 -31.32 26.41
C MET A 1 11.56 -31.71 26.42
N SER A 2 10.70 -30.90 27.03
CA SER A 2 9.26 -31.16 27.06
C SER A 2 8.66 -30.75 25.71
N GLU A 3 8.11 -31.71 25.01
CA GLU A 3 7.40 -31.45 23.73
C GLU A 3 6.21 -30.53 23.98
N CYS A 4 6.16 -29.41 23.25
CA CYS A 4 5.04 -28.50 23.28
C CYS A 4 3.85 -29.13 22.56
N THR A 5 2.75 -29.35 23.26
CA THR A 5 1.53 -29.96 22.71
C THR A 5 0.68 -29.00 21.88
N HIS A 6 1.13 -27.77 21.70
CA HIS A 6 0.44 -26.67 20.96
C HIS A 6 -0.99 -26.34 21.46
N ASP A 7 -1.38 -26.84 22.63
CA ASP A 7 -2.64 -26.44 23.26
C ASP A 7 -2.38 -25.29 24.24
N CYS A 8 -2.55 -24.06 23.75
CA CYS A 8 -2.28 -22.83 24.49
C CYS A 8 -3.36 -22.53 25.56
N SER A 9 -4.47 -23.22 25.58
CA SER A 9 -5.56 -22.98 26.53
C SER A 9 -5.31 -23.55 27.91
N SER A 10 -4.39 -24.53 28.04
CA SER A 10 -4.02 -25.18 29.30
C SER A 10 -2.56 -24.98 29.72
N CYS A 11 -1.79 -24.20 28.95
CA CYS A 11 -0.36 -24.01 29.16
C CYS A 11 -0.09 -22.83 30.11
N SER A 12 0.58 -23.08 31.23
CA SER A 12 1.03 -22.04 32.18
C SER A 12 2.40 -21.44 31.85
N SER A 13 3.02 -21.84 30.73
CA SER A 13 4.32 -21.36 30.29
C SER A 13 4.18 -20.05 29.52
N ASN A 14 4.97 -19.05 29.87
CA ASN A 14 5.05 -17.77 29.18
C ASN A 14 5.84 -17.96 27.87
N CYS A 15 5.16 -18.44 26.82
CA CYS A 15 5.75 -18.60 25.49
C CYS A 15 5.76 -17.25 24.77
N SER A 16 6.94 -16.71 24.51
CA SER A 16 7.11 -15.49 23.69
C SER A 16 6.64 -15.65 22.23
N GLU A 17 6.47 -16.91 21.77
CA GLU A 17 5.97 -17.23 20.43
C GLU A 17 4.43 -17.27 20.33
N ALA A 18 3.71 -17.29 21.47
CA ALA A 18 2.24 -17.43 21.48
C ALA A 18 1.46 -16.11 21.41
N GLN A 19 2.13 -14.98 21.45
CA GLN A 19 1.47 -13.69 21.21
C GLN A 19 1.55 -13.37 19.72
N PRO A 20 0.40 -13.32 19.01
CA PRO A 20 0.41 -12.83 17.64
C PRO A 20 0.92 -11.39 17.68
N GLN A 21 2.13 -11.19 17.19
CA GLN A 21 2.66 -9.83 17.04
C GLN A 21 1.73 -9.10 16.08
N SER A 22 1.11 -8.05 16.58
CA SER A 22 0.31 -7.17 15.71
C SER A 22 1.23 -6.57 14.65
N LEU A 23 1.00 -6.89 13.39
CA LEU A 23 1.68 -6.29 12.25
C LEU A 23 1.13 -4.88 11.92
N ILE A 24 0.19 -4.40 12.74
CA ILE A 24 -0.41 -3.07 12.56
C ILE A 24 0.61 -2.03 13.01
N ALA A 25 1.16 -1.29 12.06
CA ALA A 25 1.96 -0.11 12.31
C ALA A 25 1.06 1.11 12.47
N SER A 26 1.38 1.96 13.44
CA SER A 26 0.68 3.24 13.55
C SER A 26 1.05 4.15 12.37
N PRO A 27 0.09 4.83 11.75
CA PRO A 27 0.38 5.76 10.67
C PRO A 27 1.26 6.91 11.19
N HIS A 28 2.08 7.47 10.29
CA HIS A 28 2.90 8.64 10.60
C HIS A 28 2.01 9.81 11.08
N LYS A 29 2.50 10.64 12.01
CA LYS A 29 1.75 11.75 12.62
C LYS A 29 1.20 12.76 11.60
N GLY A 30 1.86 12.90 10.45
CA GLY A 30 1.41 13.75 9.33
C GLY A 30 0.39 13.08 8.41
N SER A 31 0.06 11.80 8.60
CA SER A 31 -0.88 11.07 7.76
C SER A 31 -2.29 11.16 8.32
N SER A 32 -3.26 11.47 7.46
CA SER A 32 -4.69 11.51 7.83
C SER A 32 -5.52 10.74 6.80
N ILE A 33 -5.92 9.54 7.15
CA ILE A 33 -6.70 8.65 6.27
C ILE A 33 -8.05 8.39 6.92
N LYS A 34 -9.14 8.85 6.29
CA LYS A 34 -10.50 8.68 6.82
C LYS A 34 -11.11 7.33 6.42
N LYS A 35 -10.83 6.85 5.21
CA LYS A 35 -11.39 5.61 4.68
C LYS A 35 -10.43 4.96 3.71
N VAL A 36 -10.30 3.64 3.81
CA VAL A 36 -9.52 2.82 2.89
C VAL A 36 -10.47 1.90 2.12
N ILE A 37 -10.31 1.81 0.81
CA ILE A 37 -11.05 0.91 -0.06
C ILE A 37 -10.02 0.00 -0.74
N GLY A 38 -10.11 -1.31 -0.49
CA GLY A 38 -9.27 -2.30 -1.14
C GLY A 38 -9.92 -2.83 -2.42
N VAL A 39 -9.21 -2.75 -3.56
CA VAL A 39 -9.59 -3.40 -4.82
C VAL A 39 -8.69 -4.61 -5.00
N VAL A 40 -9.24 -5.80 -4.77
CA VAL A 40 -8.48 -7.03 -4.66
C VAL A 40 -9.00 -8.08 -5.64
N SER A 41 -8.10 -8.89 -6.21
CA SER A 41 -8.44 -10.04 -7.03
C SER A 41 -7.33 -11.07 -7.00
N GLY A 42 -7.67 -12.33 -6.91
CA GLY A 42 -6.75 -13.46 -6.98
C GLY A 42 -6.27 -13.78 -8.41
N LYS A 43 -6.77 -13.10 -9.45
CA LYS A 43 -6.43 -13.33 -10.86
C LYS A 43 -5.81 -12.08 -11.47
N GLY A 44 -4.74 -12.25 -12.25
CA GLY A 44 -4.14 -11.18 -13.05
C GLY A 44 -5.01 -10.76 -14.24
N GLY A 45 -4.85 -9.53 -14.71
CA GLY A 45 -5.48 -9.05 -15.94
C GLY A 45 -7.00 -8.78 -15.88
N VAL A 46 -7.63 -8.83 -14.72
CA VAL A 46 -9.09 -8.64 -14.54
C VAL A 46 -9.52 -7.17 -14.41
N GLY A 47 -8.58 -6.23 -14.50
CA GLY A 47 -8.89 -4.80 -14.47
C GLY A 47 -8.86 -4.15 -13.09
N LYS A 48 -8.17 -4.73 -12.09
CA LYS A 48 -8.03 -4.10 -10.75
C LYS A 48 -7.60 -2.63 -10.81
N SER A 49 -6.49 -2.36 -11.51
CA SER A 49 -5.94 -0.99 -11.64
C SER A 49 -6.94 -0.06 -12.30
N MET A 50 -7.59 -0.50 -13.40
CA MET A 50 -8.60 0.31 -14.07
C MET A 50 -9.78 0.66 -13.16
N VAL A 51 -10.27 -0.30 -12.37
CA VAL A 51 -11.36 -0.05 -11.41
C VAL A 51 -10.91 0.93 -10.32
N THR A 52 -9.67 0.77 -9.82
CA THR A 52 -9.09 1.69 -8.83
C THR A 52 -8.99 3.11 -9.37
N ASP A 53 -8.48 3.27 -10.58
CA ASP A 53 -8.34 4.57 -11.25
C ASP A 53 -9.69 5.25 -11.45
N LEU A 54 -10.67 4.51 -11.96
CA LEU A 54 -12.03 5.01 -12.17
C LEU A 54 -12.72 5.42 -10.87
N LEU A 55 -12.55 4.65 -9.80
CA LEU A 55 -13.08 4.99 -8.48
C LEU A 55 -12.46 6.28 -7.95
N ALA A 56 -11.13 6.41 -8.02
CA ALA A 56 -10.43 7.60 -7.56
C ALA A 56 -10.86 8.85 -8.34
N VAL A 57 -10.97 8.73 -9.66
CA VAL A 57 -11.47 9.83 -10.52
C VAL A 57 -12.92 10.17 -10.19
N ALA A 58 -13.79 9.18 -9.99
CA ALA A 58 -15.19 9.40 -9.69
C ALA A 58 -15.37 10.11 -8.32
N PHE A 59 -14.61 9.69 -7.31
CA PHE A 59 -14.63 10.35 -6.00
C PHE A 59 -14.01 11.75 -6.04
N SER A 60 -12.90 11.92 -6.74
CA SER A 60 -12.29 13.24 -6.93
C SER A 60 -13.24 14.22 -7.59
N ARG A 61 -13.98 13.80 -8.63
CA ARG A 61 -15.02 14.61 -9.27
C ARG A 61 -16.19 14.99 -8.36
N LYS A 62 -16.41 14.22 -7.30
CA LYS A 62 -17.40 14.52 -6.25
C LYS A 62 -16.85 15.43 -5.15
N GLY A 63 -15.61 15.91 -5.28
CA GLY A 63 -14.96 16.80 -4.34
C GLY A 63 -14.27 16.11 -3.17
N TYR A 64 -14.08 14.78 -3.21
CA TYR A 64 -13.31 14.09 -2.18
C TYR A 64 -11.81 14.17 -2.48
N HIS A 65 -11.01 14.33 -1.43
CA HIS A 65 -9.56 14.12 -1.49
C HIS A 65 -9.29 12.62 -1.62
N CYS A 66 -8.65 12.23 -2.71
CA CYS A 66 -8.37 10.84 -3.03
C CYS A 66 -6.88 10.60 -3.16
N ALA A 67 -6.45 9.45 -2.65
CA ALA A 67 -5.11 8.92 -2.88
C ALA A 67 -5.21 7.46 -3.36
N ILE A 68 -4.28 7.05 -4.21
CA ILE A 68 -4.14 5.68 -4.67
C ILE A 68 -2.79 5.16 -4.17
N MET A 69 -2.80 4.00 -3.53
CA MET A 69 -1.61 3.23 -3.25
C MET A 69 -1.56 2.03 -4.20
N ASP A 70 -0.62 2.02 -5.13
CA ASP A 70 -0.36 0.88 -6.00
C ASP A 70 0.45 -0.17 -5.24
N ALA A 71 -0.22 -1.24 -4.82
CA ALA A 71 0.39 -2.33 -4.05
C ALA A 71 0.89 -3.47 -4.94
N ASP A 72 0.84 -3.34 -6.27
CA ASP A 72 1.43 -4.29 -7.20
C ASP A 72 2.91 -3.96 -7.42
N ILE A 73 3.77 -4.57 -6.59
CA ILE A 73 5.21 -4.33 -6.63
C ILE A 73 5.85 -4.90 -7.91
N THR A 74 5.29 -5.97 -8.46
CA THR A 74 5.86 -6.68 -9.60
C THR A 74 5.50 -6.07 -10.94
N GLY A 75 4.36 -5.39 -11.05
CA GLY A 75 3.87 -4.80 -12.30
C GLY A 75 3.05 -3.54 -12.07
N PRO A 76 3.60 -2.53 -11.36
CA PRO A 76 2.84 -1.32 -11.05
C PRO A 76 2.41 -0.59 -12.30
N SER A 77 1.12 -0.29 -12.42
CA SER A 77 0.52 0.26 -13.64
C SER A 77 -0.16 1.62 -13.43
N ILE A 78 -0.46 1.98 -12.22
CA ILE A 78 -1.21 3.20 -11.86
C ILE A 78 -0.47 4.49 -12.28
N PRO A 79 0.85 4.67 -12.01
CA PRO A 79 1.56 5.86 -12.45
C PRO A 79 1.49 6.09 -13.95
N LYS A 80 1.61 5.00 -14.73
CA LYS A 80 1.54 5.04 -16.18
C LYS A 80 0.16 5.45 -16.67
N ALA A 81 -0.91 4.95 -16.04
CA ALA A 81 -2.29 5.29 -16.39
C ALA A 81 -2.58 6.79 -16.19
N PHE A 82 -1.99 7.41 -15.15
CA PHE A 82 -2.11 8.86 -14.91
C PHE A 82 -1.02 9.71 -15.60
N GLY A 83 -0.12 9.11 -16.37
CA GLY A 83 0.97 9.80 -17.05
C GLY A 83 1.96 10.46 -16.11
N LEU A 84 2.23 9.83 -14.95
CA LEU A 84 3.18 10.31 -13.96
C LEU A 84 4.59 9.85 -14.35
N THR A 85 5.50 10.80 -14.49
CA THR A 85 6.92 10.57 -14.79
C THR A 85 7.84 11.13 -13.70
N GLN A 86 7.28 11.94 -12.79
CA GLN A 86 8.03 12.52 -11.66
C GLN A 86 8.28 11.44 -10.61
N LYS A 87 9.41 11.55 -9.92
CA LYS A 87 9.70 10.68 -8.78
C LYS A 87 9.03 11.24 -7.52
N ALA A 88 8.73 10.34 -6.59
CA ALA A 88 8.25 10.73 -5.27
C ALA A 88 9.38 11.35 -4.48
N GLU A 89 9.10 12.44 -3.79
CA GLU A 89 10.03 13.11 -2.90
C GLU A 89 9.80 12.66 -1.47
N GLY A 90 10.83 12.73 -0.64
CA GLY A 90 10.71 12.34 0.75
C GLY A 90 11.75 13.01 1.65
N THR A 91 11.54 12.84 2.92
CA THR A 91 12.51 13.11 3.98
C THR A 91 13.01 11.79 4.56
N GLN A 92 13.85 11.85 5.62
CA GLN A 92 14.31 10.63 6.29
C GLN A 92 13.16 9.76 6.85
N ASP A 93 12.04 10.39 7.23
CA ASP A 93 10.94 9.72 7.93
C ASP A 93 9.63 9.70 7.13
N THR A 94 9.56 10.35 5.98
CA THR A 94 8.30 10.54 5.26
C THR A 94 8.51 10.55 3.76
N ILE A 95 7.61 9.88 3.03
CA ILE A 95 7.55 9.91 1.57
C ILE A 95 6.25 10.62 1.18
N TYR A 96 6.36 11.58 0.25
CA TYR A 96 5.21 12.31 -0.25
C TYR A 96 4.68 11.68 -1.54
N PRO A 97 3.36 11.46 -1.65
CA PRO A 97 2.77 10.95 -2.88
C PRO A 97 2.93 11.97 -4.02
N VAL A 98 2.99 11.46 -5.24
CA VAL A 98 3.01 12.29 -6.45
C VAL A 98 1.57 12.67 -6.82
N LYS A 99 1.35 13.95 -7.09
CA LYS A 99 0.03 14.46 -7.43
C LYS A 99 -0.23 14.41 -8.92
N THR A 100 -1.36 13.85 -9.32
CA THR A 100 -1.84 13.88 -10.71
C THR A 100 -2.30 15.27 -11.13
N LYS A 101 -2.48 15.50 -12.42
CA LYS A 101 -3.06 16.76 -12.96
C LYS A 101 -4.46 17.04 -12.42
N THR A 102 -5.18 16.02 -12.00
CA THR A 102 -6.54 16.12 -11.46
C THR A 102 -6.58 16.20 -9.93
N GLY A 103 -5.41 16.27 -9.28
CA GLY A 103 -5.32 16.44 -7.83
C GLY A 103 -5.43 15.15 -7.02
N ILE A 104 -5.39 13.98 -7.66
CA ILE A 104 -5.32 12.69 -6.97
C ILE A 104 -3.87 12.42 -6.57
N ASP A 105 -3.65 12.01 -5.35
CA ASP A 105 -2.34 11.63 -4.85
C ASP A 105 -2.05 10.15 -5.20
N VAL A 106 -0.86 9.86 -5.73
CA VAL A 106 -0.47 8.50 -6.14
C VAL A 106 0.84 8.12 -5.48
N MET A 107 0.88 6.94 -4.88
CA MET A 107 2.08 6.28 -4.39
C MET A 107 2.22 4.92 -5.04
N SER A 108 3.39 4.66 -5.60
CA SER A 108 3.77 3.40 -6.24
C SER A 108 5.27 3.21 -6.14
N ILE A 109 5.73 1.96 -6.15
CA ILE A 109 7.15 1.65 -6.11
C ILE A 109 7.92 2.27 -7.29
N ASN A 110 7.33 2.34 -8.47
CA ASN A 110 7.94 2.96 -9.65
C ASN A 110 8.29 4.44 -9.49
N LEU A 111 7.61 5.12 -8.59
CA LEU A 111 7.88 6.54 -8.29
C LEU A 111 9.06 6.72 -7.34
N LEU A 112 9.54 5.62 -6.72
CA LEU A 112 10.66 5.62 -5.78
C LEU A 112 11.96 5.12 -6.42
N LEU A 113 11.86 4.27 -7.46
CA LEU A 113 13.03 3.70 -8.14
C LEU A 113 13.67 4.75 -9.04
N GLU A 114 15.01 4.70 -9.18
CA GLU A 114 15.73 5.58 -10.12
C GLU A 114 15.33 5.27 -11.55
N ASN A 115 15.29 3.99 -11.92
CA ASN A 115 14.78 3.53 -13.21
C ASN A 115 13.60 2.58 -13.01
N GLU A 116 12.62 2.62 -13.91
CA GLU A 116 11.43 1.75 -13.85
C GLU A 116 11.77 0.25 -13.98
N THR A 117 12.93 -0.07 -14.49
CA THR A 117 13.41 -1.44 -14.70
C THR A 117 14.31 -1.95 -13.57
N ASP A 118 14.58 -1.11 -12.56
CA ASP A 118 15.42 -1.52 -11.45
C ASP A 118 14.74 -2.65 -10.67
N PRO A 119 15.47 -3.73 -10.32
CA PRO A 119 14.89 -4.84 -9.59
C PRO A 119 14.56 -4.43 -8.16
N VAL A 120 13.35 -4.73 -7.72
CA VAL A 120 12.95 -4.58 -6.32
C VAL A 120 13.29 -5.86 -5.57
N ILE A 121 14.21 -5.77 -4.62
CA ILE A 121 14.59 -6.88 -3.74
C ILE A 121 13.85 -6.71 -2.41
N TRP A 122 13.11 -7.73 -1.99
CA TRP A 122 12.23 -7.74 -0.81
C TRP A 122 12.24 -9.11 -0.11
#